data_0fd0e1fca3812d248be6164480d51e85
#
_entry.id   0fd0e1fca3812d248be6164480d51e85
#
_cell.length_a   1.000
_cell.length_b   1.000
_cell.length_c   1.000
_cell.angle_alpha   90.00
_cell.angle_beta   90.00
_cell.angle_gamma   90.00
#
_symmetry.space_group_name_H-M   'P 1'
#
loop_
_entity.id
_entity.type
_entity.pdbx_description
1 polymer ?
#
loop_
_entity_poly.entity_id
_entity_poly.type
_entity_poly.pdbx_seq_one_letter_code
_entity_poly.pdbx_strand_id
1 'polypeptide(L)'
;MNGLKTDTIINRDALYALRELPEESVHCCVTSPPYYALRDYGLDAQIGREDTPEEYIERLVAVFHELKRVLRSDGTFWLNIADTYCGTGNKGYYADPKNPKGRNGQQIAKNARAPGCKQKDLI
;
A
#
# COMPACT_ATOMS: atom_id res chain seq x y z
N MET A 1 31.21 2.06 12.62
CA MET A 1 30.02 1.47 11.97
C MET A 1 28.83 1.79 12.86
N ASN A 2 27.96 2.70 12.48
CA ASN A 2 26.70 2.87 13.18
C ASN A 2 25.85 1.64 12.86
N GLY A 3 25.84 0.67 13.78
CA GLY A 3 25.04 -0.55 13.62
C GLY A 3 23.56 -0.19 13.52
N LEU A 4 22.82 -0.94 12.71
CA LEU A 4 21.38 -0.87 12.65
C LEU A 4 20.83 -0.98 14.08
N LYS A 5 19.98 -0.03 14.44
CA LYS A 5 19.29 -0.09 15.72
C LYS A 5 18.20 -1.16 15.62
N THR A 6 18.36 -2.26 16.35
CA THR A 6 17.39 -3.36 16.40
C THR A 6 16.28 -3.08 17.43
N ASP A 7 15.22 -3.86 17.37
CA ASP A 7 14.09 -3.82 18.33
C ASP A 7 13.45 -2.43 18.47
N THR A 8 13.31 -1.74 17.34
CA THR A 8 12.74 -0.38 17.30
C THR A 8 11.62 -0.27 16.29
N ILE A 9 10.72 0.67 16.55
CA ILE A 9 9.68 1.09 15.59
C ILE A 9 10.13 2.41 14.97
N ILE A 10 10.22 2.43 13.64
CA ILE A 10 10.51 3.64 12.86
C ILE A 10 9.18 4.20 12.37
N ASN A 11 8.67 5.23 13.01
CA ASN A 11 7.43 5.90 12.60
C ASN A 11 7.72 6.94 11.50
N ARG A 12 7.79 6.49 10.26
CA ARG A 12 8.08 7.31 9.07
C ARG A 12 7.44 6.71 7.82
N ASP A 13 7.37 7.50 6.76
CA ASP A 13 7.09 6.96 5.43
C ASP A 13 8.12 5.88 5.06
N ALA A 14 7.65 4.77 4.48
CA ALA A 14 8.46 3.59 4.23
C ALA A 14 9.64 3.86 3.28
N LEU A 15 9.39 4.64 2.21
CA LEU A 15 10.44 4.97 1.24
C LEU A 15 11.57 5.76 1.88
N TYR A 16 11.24 6.77 2.67
CA TYR A 16 12.24 7.58 3.36
C TYR A 16 12.97 6.78 4.44
N ALA A 17 12.26 5.93 5.20
CA ALA A 17 12.87 5.08 6.21
C ALA A 17 13.88 4.10 5.59
N LEU A 18 13.52 3.46 4.47
CA LEU A 18 14.41 2.52 3.78
C LEU A 18 15.67 3.21 3.26
N ARG A 19 15.59 4.44 2.75
CA ARG A 19 16.75 5.19 2.25
C ARG A 19 17.80 5.47 3.33
N GLU A 20 17.42 5.52 4.59
CA GLU A 20 18.34 5.74 5.71
C GLU A 20 19.04 4.44 6.18
N LEU A 21 18.54 3.28 5.76
CA LEU A 21 19.14 2.00 6.11
C LEU A 21 20.33 1.69 5.22
N PRO A 22 21.41 1.08 5.77
CA PRO A 22 22.54 0.64 4.99
C PRO A 22 22.15 -0.44 3.96
N GLU A 23 22.92 -0.52 2.88
CA GLU A 23 22.79 -1.61 1.92
C GLU A 23 23.06 -2.96 2.59
N GLU A 24 22.41 -4.01 2.08
CA GLU A 24 22.60 -5.40 2.54
C GLU A 24 22.56 -5.60 4.07
N SER A 25 21.71 -4.82 4.76
CA SER A 25 21.63 -4.81 6.22
C SER A 25 20.44 -5.58 6.78
N VAL A 26 19.45 -5.90 5.96
CA VAL A 26 18.19 -6.56 6.36
C VAL A 26 18.15 -7.99 5.85
N HIS A 27 17.85 -8.93 6.72
CA HIS A 27 17.79 -10.36 6.39
C HIS A 27 16.44 -10.80 5.83
N CYS A 28 15.36 -10.16 6.30
CA CYS A 28 14.01 -10.53 5.91
C CYS A 28 13.08 -9.31 5.99
N CYS A 29 12.20 -9.20 5.01
CA CYS A 29 11.06 -8.28 5.06
C CYS A 29 9.77 -9.04 4.87
N VAL A 30 8.80 -8.80 5.74
CA VAL A 30 7.43 -9.31 5.63
C VAL A 30 6.50 -8.11 5.62
N THR A 31 5.68 -7.96 4.59
CA THR A 31 4.78 -6.82 4.49
C THR A 31 3.49 -7.14 3.74
N SER A 32 2.46 -6.38 4.11
CA SER A 32 1.20 -6.25 3.41
C SER A 32 0.99 -4.76 3.14
N PRO A 33 1.40 -4.24 1.97
CA PRO A 33 1.25 -2.82 1.66
C PRO A 33 -0.24 -2.43 1.57
N PRO A 34 -0.59 -1.14 1.63
CA PRO A 34 -1.94 -0.71 1.33
C PRO A 34 -2.37 -1.21 -0.06
N TYR A 35 -3.55 -1.80 -0.15
CA TYR A 35 -4.10 -2.28 -1.42
C TYR A 35 -4.74 -1.11 -2.17
N TYR A 36 -4.71 -1.18 -3.50
CA TYR A 36 -5.30 -0.16 -4.35
C TYR A 36 -6.78 0.07 -4.05
N ALA A 37 -7.16 1.33 -3.83
CA ALA A 37 -8.52 1.81 -3.61
C ALA A 37 -9.30 1.11 -2.47
N LEU A 38 -8.60 0.39 -1.56
CA LEU A 38 -9.27 -0.39 -0.52
C LEU A 38 -9.54 0.40 0.76
N ARG A 39 -8.56 1.16 1.25
CA ARG A 39 -8.66 1.85 2.54
C ARG A 39 -8.13 3.29 2.47
N ASP A 40 -8.80 4.15 3.22
CA ASP A 40 -8.36 5.50 3.50
C ASP A 40 -7.88 5.57 4.96
N TYR A 41 -6.59 5.85 5.13
CA TYR A 41 -5.99 6.04 6.45
C TYR A 41 -5.92 7.52 6.86
N GLY A 42 -6.47 8.43 6.03
CA GLY A 42 -6.52 9.86 6.29
C GLY A 42 -5.19 10.59 6.10
N LEU A 43 -4.28 10.04 5.30
CA LEU A 43 -2.99 10.66 4.97
C LEU A 43 -2.95 11.01 3.47
N ASP A 44 -2.67 12.27 3.16
CA ASP A 44 -2.67 12.76 1.76
C ASP A 44 -1.66 12.02 0.86
N ALA A 45 -0.52 11.63 1.41
CA ALA A 45 0.54 10.92 0.69
C ALA A 45 0.46 9.39 0.78
N GLN A 46 -0.64 8.85 1.24
CA GLN A 46 -0.84 7.42 1.40
C GLN A 46 -0.75 6.69 0.05
N ILE A 47 -0.06 5.54 0.03
CA ILE A 47 -0.10 4.57 -1.08
C ILE A 47 -1.45 3.86 -1.07
N GLY A 48 -2.01 3.58 -2.26
CA GLY A 48 -3.28 2.90 -2.45
C GLY A 48 -4.46 3.84 -2.72
N ARG A 49 -4.21 5.13 -2.94
CA ARG A 49 -5.23 6.14 -3.28
C ARG A 49 -4.91 6.92 -4.54
N GLU A 50 -4.00 6.42 -5.32
CA GLU A 50 -3.64 6.99 -6.62
C GLU A 50 -4.85 7.01 -7.57
N ASP A 51 -4.84 7.90 -8.53
CA ASP A 51 -5.93 8.03 -9.51
C ASP A 51 -5.98 6.83 -10.46
N THR A 52 -4.83 6.20 -10.70
CA THR A 52 -4.71 5.04 -11.59
C THR A 52 -3.96 3.88 -10.92
N PRO A 53 -4.25 2.61 -11.34
CA PRO A 53 -3.50 1.45 -10.86
C PRO A 53 -2.01 1.53 -11.23
N GLU A 54 -1.69 2.14 -12.37
CA GLU A 54 -0.32 2.31 -12.86
C GLU A 54 0.49 3.18 -11.89
N GLU A 55 -0.04 4.31 -11.47
CA GLU A 55 0.59 5.20 -10.47
C GLU A 55 0.80 4.49 -9.13
N TYR A 56 -0.19 3.69 -8.71
CA TYR A 56 -0.08 2.87 -7.51
C TYR A 56 1.09 1.87 -7.61
N ILE A 57 1.19 1.15 -8.75
CA ILE A 57 2.28 0.21 -9.00
C ILE A 57 3.63 0.92 -9.00
N GLU A 58 3.75 2.07 -9.68
CA GLU A 58 4.99 2.85 -9.71
C GLU A 58 5.45 3.23 -8.30
N ARG A 59 4.54 3.66 -7.44
CA ARG A 59 4.86 4.00 -6.05
C ARG A 59 5.31 2.79 -5.23
N LEU A 60 4.63 1.64 -5.37
CA LEU A 60 5.05 0.39 -4.73
C LEU A 60 6.43 -0.06 -5.21
N VAL A 61 6.66 -0.01 -6.52
CA VAL A 61 7.94 -0.38 -7.12
C VAL A 61 9.06 0.50 -6.59
N ALA A 62 8.84 1.80 -6.43
CA ALA A 62 9.84 2.70 -5.83
C ALA A 62 10.24 2.27 -4.41
N VAL A 63 9.26 1.87 -3.58
CA VAL A 63 9.53 1.33 -2.24
C VAL A 63 10.30 0.01 -2.32
N PHE A 64 9.91 -0.89 -3.22
CA PHE A 64 10.55 -2.21 -3.35
C PHE A 64 11.94 -2.13 -3.95
N HIS A 65 12.26 -1.13 -4.74
CA HIS A 65 13.64 -0.87 -5.18
C HIS A 65 14.57 -0.55 -4.00
N GLU A 66 14.11 0.32 -3.10
CA GLU A 66 14.89 0.60 -1.88
C GLU A 66 14.94 -0.62 -0.95
N LEU A 67 13.84 -1.36 -0.85
CA LEU A 67 13.84 -2.61 -0.09
C LEU A 67 14.87 -3.60 -0.64
N LYS A 68 14.95 -3.76 -1.97
CA LYS A 68 15.96 -4.63 -2.61
C LYS A 68 17.37 -4.19 -2.27
N ARG A 69 17.65 -2.89 -2.22
CA ARG A 69 18.97 -2.34 -1.87
C ARG A 69 19.38 -2.71 -0.44
N VAL A 70 18.44 -2.62 0.51
CA VAL A 70 18.72 -2.89 1.93
C VAL A 70 18.67 -4.36 2.29
N LEU A 71 18.00 -5.20 1.49
CA LEU A 71 18.02 -6.65 1.68
C LEU A 71 19.38 -7.21 1.30
N ARG A 72 19.88 -8.13 2.13
CA ARG A 72 21.07 -8.92 1.83
C ARG A 72 20.84 -9.78 0.59
N SER A 73 21.93 -10.17 -0.08
CA SER A 73 21.88 -11.06 -1.23
C SER A 73 21.26 -12.45 -0.92
N ASP A 74 21.33 -12.89 0.34
CA ASP A 74 20.69 -14.10 0.86
C ASP A 74 19.37 -13.79 1.61
N GLY A 75 18.91 -12.54 1.59
CA GLY A 75 17.69 -12.08 2.27
C GLY A 75 16.40 -12.51 1.58
N THR A 76 15.31 -12.51 2.33
CA THR A 76 14.00 -12.91 1.82
C THR A 76 12.98 -11.79 1.89
N PHE A 77 12.11 -11.73 0.89
CA PHE A 77 10.99 -10.79 0.83
C PHE A 77 9.66 -11.56 0.75
N TRP A 78 8.80 -11.35 1.75
CA TRP A 78 7.47 -11.95 1.82
C TRP A 78 6.43 -10.86 1.63
N LEU A 79 5.77 -10.89 0.47
CA LEU A 79 4.76 -9.91 0.09
C LEU A 79 3.38 -10.55 0.10
N ASN A 80 2.49 -10.02 0.96
CA ASN A 80 1.07 -10.35 0.91
C ASN A 80 0.34 -9.21 0.19
N ILE A 81 -0.09 -9.47 -1.03
CA ILE A 81 -0.84 -8.53 -1.86
C ILE A 81 -1.99 -9.26 -2.55
N ALA A 82 -3.09 -8.59 -2.77
CA ALA A 82 -4.24 -9.17 -3.45
C ALA A 82 -4.75 -8.20 -4.53
N ASP A 83 -5.37 -8.77 -5.54
CA ASP A 83 -6.10 -8.04 -6.57
C ASP A 83 -7.33 -7.34 -5.98
N THR A 84 -7.81 -6.34 -6.70
CA THR A 84 -9.10 -5.70 -6.44
C THR A 84 -9.95 -5.72 -7.70
N TYR A 85 -11.25 -5.59 -7.52
CA TYR A 85 -12.17 -5.50 -8.66
C TYR A 85 -12.39 -4.06 -9.08
N CYS A 86 -12.46 -3.84 -10.39
CA CYS A 86 -12.89 -2.58 -10.94
C CYS A 86 -14.31 -2.24 -10.45
N GLY A 87 -14.46 -1.11 -9.78
CA GLY A 87 -15.73 -0.68 -9.20
C GLY A 87 -16.79 -0.39 -10.25
N THR A 88 -18.04 -0.34 -9.79
CA THR A 88 -19.19 -0.05 -10.66
C THR A 88 -19.26 1.41 -11.10
N GLY A 89 -18.41 2.28 -10.58
CA GLY A 89 -18.51 3.73 -10.75
C GLY A 89 -19.75 4.34 -10.09
N ASN A 90 -20.58 3.53 -9.46
CA ASN A 90 -21.73 4.02 -8.70
C ASN A 90 -21.24 4.70 -7.43
N LYS A 91 -21.50 5.98 -7.32
CA LYS A 91 -21.36 6.79 -6.10
C LYS A 91 -22.38 6.39 -5.02
N GLY A 92 -22.78 5.13 -4.99
CA GLY A 92 -23.75 4.61 -4.05
C GLY A 92 -23.08 4.30 -2.72
N TYR A 93 -23.22 5.19 -1.78
CA TYR A 93 -23.21 4.85 -0.37
C TYR A 93 -24.29 3.78 -0.16
N TYR A 94 -23.89 2.53 0.01
CA TYR A 94 -24.72 1.63 0.78
C TYR A 94 -24.51 2.01 2.25
N ALA A 95 -25.24 3.07 2.68
CA ALA A 95 -25.42 3.28 4.09
C ALA A 95 -26.25 2.09 4.59
N ASP A 96 -25.57 1.14 5.25
CA ASP A 96 -26.27 0.15 6.06
C ASP A 96 -27.07 0.94 7.11
N PRO A 97 -28.42 0.88 7.09
CA PRO A 97 -29.24 1.61 8.06
C PRO A 97 -28.88 1.29 9.52
N LYS A 98 -28.27 0.14 9.75
CA LYS A 98 -27.80 -0.33 11.07
C LYS A 98 -26.37 0.15 11.41
N ASN A 99 -25.64 0.67 10.41
CA ASN A 99 -24.29 1.17 10.62
C ASN A 99 -23.98 2.35 9.66
N PRO A 100 -24.57 3.53 9.90
CA PRO A 100 -24.50 4.70 9.01
C PRO A 100 -23.07 5.24 8.82
N LYS A 101 -22.11 4.81 9.65
CA LYS A 101 -20.70 5.21 9.55
C LYS A 101 -19.81 4.15 8.91
N GLY A 102 -20.37 3.06 8.37
CA GLY A 102 -19.61 1.92 7.88
C GLY A 102 -18.90 1.16 9.02
N ARG A 103 -18.37 -0.01 8.74
CA ARG A 103 -17.53 -0.73 9.72
C ARG A 103 -16.32 0.14 10.04
N ASN A 104 -16.26 0.64 11.28
CA ASN A 104 -15.16 1.40 11.85
C ASN A 104 -14.94 2.83 11.30
N GLY A 105 -15.95 3.49 10.74
CA GLY A 105 -15.80 4.86 10.25
C GLY A 105 -14.87 5.01 9.04
N GLN A 106 -14.45 3.91 8.43
CA GLN A 106 -13.63 3.91 7.24
C GLN A 106 -14.49 4.36 6.04
N GLN A 107 -14.13 5.49 5.46
CA GLN A 107 -14.62 5.82 4.13
C GLN A 107 -14.01 4.79 3.18
N ILE A 108 -14.85 3.97 2.56
CA ILE A 108 -14.41 3.16 1.43
C ILE A 108 -13.95 4.15 0.38
N ALA A 109 -12.67 4.08 -0.01
CA ALA A 109 -12.15 4.89 -1.08
C ALA A 109 -13.11 4.82 -2.26
N LYS A 110 -13.44 5.96 -2.85
CA LYS A 110 -14.28 6.00 -4.04
C LYS A 110 -13.54 5.15 -5.08
N ASN A 111 -14.04 3.96 -5.36
CA ASN A 111 -13.49 3.13 -6.41
C ASN A 111 -13.67 3.88 -7.73
N ALA A 112 -12.71 4.75 -8.03
CA ALA A 112 -12.63 5.35 -9.33
C ALA A 112 -12.43 4.21 -10.32
N ARG A 113 -13.25 4.17 -11.34
CA ARG A 113 -13.10 3.21 -12.42
C ARG A 113 -11.79 3.53 -13.10
N ALA A 114 -10.82 2.64 -13.02
CA ALA A 114 -9.57 2.81 -13.76
C ALA A 114 -9.88 2.97 -15.25
N PRO A 115 -9.21 3.89 -15.96
CA PRO A 115 -9.42 4.08 -17.38
C PRO A 115 -9.29 2.74 -18.13
N GLY A 116 -10.26 2.40 -18.97
CA GLY A 116 -10.26 1.17 -19.76
C GLY A 116 -10.77 -0.09 -19.07
N CYS A 117 -10.98 -0.09 -17.76
CA CYS A 117 -11.52 -1.24 -17.03
C CYS A 117 -13.04 -1.31 -17.12
N LYS A 118 -13.57 -2.52 -17.28
CA LYS A 118 -14.99 -2.82 -17.14
C LYS A 118 -15.31 -3.18 -15.70
N GLN A 119 -16.59 -3.06 -15.34
CA GLN A 119 -17.05 -3.52 -14.03
C GLN A 119 -16.70 -4.99 -13.80
N LYS A 120 -16.15 -5.30 -12.62
CA LYS A 120 -15.67 -6.63 -12.20
C LYS A 120 -14.42 -7.15 -12.93
N ASP A 121 -13.74 -6.34 -13.74
CA ASP A 121 -12.38 -6.67 -14.15
C ASP A 121 -11.46 -6.64 -12.92
N LEU A 122 -10.51 -7.58 -12.87
CA LEU A 122 -9.41 -7.54 -11.89
C LEU A 122 -8.39 -6.48 -12.30
N ILE A 123 -7.87 -5.74 -11.34
CA ILE A 123 -6.85 -4.70 -11.50
C ILE A 123 -5.76 -4.84 -10.46
#